data_a65674e420cfffe8aeca86cf295f6e7e
#
_entry.id   a65674e420cfffe8aeca86cf295f6e7e
#
_cell.length_a   1.000
_cell.length_b   1.000
_cell.length_c   1.000
_cell.angle_alpha   90.00
_cell.angle_beta   90.00
_cell.angle_gamma   90.00
#
_symmetry.space_group_name_H-M   'P 1'
#
loop_
_entity.id
_entity.type
_entity.pdbx_description
1 polymer ?
#
loop_
_entity_poly.entity_id
_entity_poly.type
_entity_poly.pdbx_seq_one_letter_code
_entity_poly.pdbx_strand_id
1 'polypeptide(L)'
;KLKNLFAITAIASALVLTGCKEEKKADAASTAPAATSIKVGVMAGPEHQVAETAAKVAKDKYNLNVEFVLFNDYALPNTAVSKGDLDANAMQHKPYLDEDVKAKNLNNLVIVGNTFVYPLAGYSKTIKNVNELKDGAKVVVPNDPSNRGRALILLEKQGLIKLKNSNDLLSTVADIVENPKNLKISEVDTSVAARALDDVDLAVVNNTYAGQVGLNAQDNGVFVEDKDSPYVNIIVAR
;
A
#
# COMPACT_ATOMS: atom_id res chain seq x y z
N LYS A 1 -79.60 2.64 -4.31
CA LYS A 1 -80.42 2.10 -3.21
C LYS A 1 -79.51 1.85 -2.06
N LEU A 2 -79.52 2.70 -1.12
CA LEU A 2 -80.29 2.81 0.12
C LEU A 2 -79.56 2.16 1.30
N LYS A 3 -78.96 3.03 2.17
CA LYS A 3 -79.33 3.29 3.58
C LYS A 3 -79.17 2.09 4.55
N ASN A 4 -78.51 2.21 5.68
CA ASN A 4 -78.69 2.98 6.89
C ASN A 4 -77.51 2.65 7.84
N LEU A 5 -76.81 3.51 8.48
CA LEU A 5 -77.04 4.32 9.65
C LEU A 5 -77.61 3.53 10.84
N PHE A 6 -76.77 3.35 11.90
CA PHE A 6 -77.19 3.50 13.30
C PHE A 6 -75.98 3.69 14.20
N ALA A 7 -76.02 4.77 14.95
CA ALA A 7 -75.17 5.11 16.10
C ALA A 7 -75.87 4.65 17.38
N ILE A 8 -75.14 4.34 18.45
CA ILE A 8 -75.57 4.49 19.87
C ILE A 8 -74.28 4.43 20.73
N THR A 9 -73.97 5.44 21.29
CA THR A 9 -73.77 6.22 22.51
C THR A 9 -73.54 5.41 23.81
N ALA A 10 -72.40 5.74 24.49
CA ALA A 10 -72.12 5.99 25.92
C ALA A 10 -72.28 4.82 26.93
N ILE A 11 -71.28 4.70 27.82
CA ILE A 11 -71.33 5.23 29.19
C ILE A 11 -69.96 4.99 29.85
N ALA A 12 -69.53 6.02 30.57
CA ALA A 12 -68.31 6.09 31.38
C ALA A 12 -68.42 5.23 32.66
N SER A 13 -67.31 4.71 33.14
CA SER A 13 -67.09 4.43 34.55
C SER A 13 -65.63 4.57 34.92
N ALA A 14 -65.32 5.63 35.62
CA ALA A 14 -64.05 5.89 36.25
C ALA A 14 -63.81 4.94 37.42
N LEU A 15 -62.69 4.27 37.45
CA LEU A 15 -62.14 3.65 38.66
C LEU A 15 -60.69 4.13 38.80
N VAL A 16 -60.53 5.03 39.79
CA VAL A 16 -59.24 5.52 40.26
C VAL A 16 -58.62 4.38 41.13
N LEU A 17 -57.51 3.82 40.68
CA LEU A 17 -56.62 3.02 41.50
C LEU A 17 -55.25 3.68 41.49
N THR A 18 -54.94 4.34 42.61
CA THR A 18 -53.60 4.82 42.95
C THR A 18 -52.68 3.63 43.16
N GLY A 19 -51.85 3.35 42.19
CA GLY A 19 -50.72 2.41 42.29
C GLY A 19 -49.44 3.20 42.25
N CYS A 20 -48.62 3.10 43.30
CA CYS A 20 -47.26 3.62 43.36
C CYS A 20 -46.46 3.12 42.15
N LYS A 21 -46.04 4.02 41.31
CA LYS A 21 -45.14 3.73 40.20
C LYS A 21 -43.73 3.92 40.69
N GLU A 22 -43.05 2.80 41.00
CA GLU A 22 -41.60 2.80 41.05
C GLU A 22 -41.09 3.23 39.67
N GLU A 23 -40.46 4.37 39.62
CA GLU A 23 -39.67 4.78 38.47
C GLU A 23 -38.48 3.85 38.31
N LYS A 24 -38.61 2.80 37.50
CA LYS A 24 -37.44 2.16 36.93
C LYS A 24 -36.72 3.22 36.07
N LYS A 25 -35.59 3.70 36.61
CA LYS A 25 -34.60 4.36 35.78
C LYS A 25 -34.35 3.43 34.62
N ALA A 26 -34.74 3.85 33.43
CA ALA A 26 -34.26 3.27 32.19
C ALA A 26 -32.75 3.54 32.19
N ASP A 27 -31.95 2.49 32.38
CA ASP A 27 -30.54 2.52 32.04
C ASP A 27 -30.46 2.94 30.56
N ALA A 28 -29.99 4.15 30.36
CA ALA A 28 -29.56 4.60 29.05
C ALA A 28 -28.41 3.67 28.66
N ALA A 29 -28.73 2.58 27.97
CA ALA A 29 -27.75 1.78 27.30
C ALA A 29 -27.03 2.76 26.36
N SER A 30 -25.82 3.14 26.75
CA SER A 30 -24.87 3.83 25.89
C SER A 30 -24.65 2.91 24.69
N THR A 31 -25.41 3.14 23.63
CA THR A 31 -25.13 2.50 22.34
C THR A 31 -23.82 3.08 21.86
N ALA A 32 -22.72 2.38 22.18
CA ALA A 32 -21.46 2.66 21.50
C ALA A 32 -21.74 2.67 19.99
N PRO A 33 -21.22 3.65 19.24
CA PRO A 33 -21.42 3.69 17.80
C PRO A 33 -21.05 2.34 17.20
N ALA A 34 -21.87 1.84 16.29
CA ALA A 34 -21.57 0.60 15.58
C ALA A 34 -20.17 0.67 15.00
N ALA A 35 -19.38 -0.39 15.13
CA ALA A 35 -18.04 -0.44 14.59
C ALA A 35 -18.11 -0.24 13.06
N THR A 36 -17.41 0.76 12.56
CA THR A 36 -17.24 0.95 11.12
C THR A 36 -16.21 -0.05 10.63
N SER A 37 -16.44 -0.67 9.47
CA SER A 37 -15.49 -1.58 8.83
C SER A 37 -15.06 -1.04 7.48
N ILE A 38 -13.77 -1.16 7.17
CA ILE A 38 -13.20 -0.82 5.87
C ILE A 38 -12.33 -1.98 5.34
N LYS A 39 -12.27 -2.12 4.01
CA LYS A 39 -11.38 -3.06 3.31
C LYS A 39 -10.18 -2.33 2.76
N VAL A 40 -8.98 -2.74 3.16
CA VAL A 40 -7.73 -2.10 2.75
C VAL A 40 -6.82 -3.11 2.05
N GLY A 41 -6.44 -2.79 0.82
CA GLY A 41 -5.46 -3.57 0.06
C GLY A 41 -4.04 -3.26 0.53
N VAL A 42 -3.27 -4.30 0.86
CA VAL A 42 -1.86 -4.21 1.24
C VAL A 42 -1.05 -5.32 0.57
N MET A 43 0.26 -5.13 0.46
CA MET A 43 1.12 -6.20 -0.02
C MET A 43 1.38 -7.22 1.08
N ALA A 44 1.41 -8.51 0.68
CA ALA A 44 1.86 -9.56 1.57
C ALA A 44 3.34 -9.34 1.96
N GLY A 45 3.67 -9.54 3.25
CA GLY A 45 5.02 -9.37 3.77
C GLY A 45 5.15 -8.20 4.74
N PRO A 46 6.26 -7.44 4.71
CA PRO A 46 6.56 -6.39 5.70
C PRO A 46 5.49 -5.30 5.82
N GLU A 47 4.88 -4.88 4.71
CA GLU A 47 3.81 -3.87 4.74
C GLU A 47 2.59 -4.35 5.51
N HIS A 48 2.19 -5.62 5.33
CA HIS A 48 1.06 -6.19 6.07
C HIS A 48 1.32 -6.19 7.58
N GLN A 49 2.52 -6.56 8.02
CA GLN A 49 2.88 -6.57 9.45
C GLN A 49 2.77 -5.16 10.07
N VAL A 50 3.21 -4.13 9.36
CA VAL A 50 3.04 -2.74 9.80
C VAL A 50 1.57 -2.34 9.82
N ALA A 51 0.81 -2.71 8.79
CA ALA A 51 -0.61 -2.41 8.66
C ALA A 51 -1.45 -3.06 9.78
N GLU A 52 -1.13 -4.28 10.22
CA GLU A 52 -1.79 -4.93 11.36
C GLU A 52 -1.65 -4.12 12.65
N THR A 53 -0.48 -3.54 12.89
CA THR A 53 -0.26 -2.66 14.05
C THR A 53 -1.13 -1.40 13.95
N ALA A 54 -1.20 -0.79 12.77
CA ALA A 54 -2.05 0.37 12.52
C ALA A 54 -3.55 0.04 12.68
N ALA A 55 -3.98 -1.13 12.19
CA ALA A 55 -5.35 -1.61 12.34
C ALA A 55 -5.75 -1.81 13.81
N LYS A 56 -4.83 -2.34 14.64
CA LYS A 56 -5.06 -2.45 16.07
C LYS A 56 -5.30 -1.09 16.72
N VAL A 57 -4.47 -0.09 16.39
CA VAL A 57 -4.66 1.29 16.89
C VAL A 57 -5.97 1.90 16.39
N ALA A 58 -6.33 1.65 15.14
CA ALA A 58 -7.58 2.11 14.55
C ALA A 58 -8.80 1.52 15.29
N LYS A 59 -8.74 0.24 15.64
CA LYS A 59 -9.78 -0.42 16.45
C LYS A 59 -9.86 0.16 17.84
N ASP A 60 -8.72 0.25 18.54
CA ASP A 60 -8.67 0.64 19.95
C ASP A 60 -9.09 2.11 20.15
N LYS A 61 -8.70 3.02 19.25
CA LYS A 61 -8.93 4.46 19.39
C LYS A 61 -10.19 4.97 18.70
N TYR A 62 -10.58 4.35 17.58
CA TYR A 62 -11.62 4.89 16.71
C TYR A 62 -12.78 3.91 16.47
N ASN A 63 -12.75 2.73 17.09
CA ASN A 63 -13.69 1.64 16.83
C ASN A 63 -13.81 1.27 15.35
N LEU A 64 -12.72 1.44 14.58
CA LEU A 64 -12.63 1.13 13.16
C LEU A 64 -12.06 -0.27 12.97
N ASN A 65 -12.83 -1.16 12.35
CA ASN A 65 -12.34 -2.45 11.92
C ASN A 65 -11.68 -2.32 10.55
N VAL A 66 -10.46 -2.84 10.40
CA VAL A 66 -9.76 -2.90 9.12
C VAL A 66 -9.66 -4.35 8.71
N GLU A 67 -10.26 -4.68 7.56
CA GLU A 67 -10.14 -5.97 6.89
C GLU A 67 -9.08 -5.84 5.80
N PHE A 68 -8.03 -6.67 5.84
CA PHE A 68 -6.97 -6.63 4.84
C PHE A 68 -7.26 -7.58 3.69
N VAL A 69 -7.04 -7.08 2.47
CA VAL A 69 -6.95 -7.88 1.26
C VAL A 69 -5.50 -7.88 0.80
N LEU A 70 -4.88 -9.07 0.81
CA LEU A 70 -3.46 -9.22 0.49
C LEU A 70 -3.25 -9.37 -1.00
N PHE A 71 -2.28 -8.63 -1.53
CA PHE A 71 -1.84 -8.69 -2.92
C PHE A 71 -0.39 -9.18 -3.00
N ASN A 72 -0.05 -9.83 -4.11
CA ASN A 72 1.28 -10.32 -4.41
C ASN A 72 1.97 -9.54 -5.55
N ASP A 73 1.25 -8.62 -6.17
CA ASP A 73 1.74 -7.71 -7.21
C ASP A 73 1.13 -6.32 -7.07
N TYR A 74 1.77 -5.31 -7.67
CA TYR A 74 1.31 -3.93 -7.60
C TYR A 74 0.20 -3.59 -8.62
N ALA A 75 -0.12 -4.49 -9.54
CA ALA A 75 -0.95 -4.16 -10.69
C ALA A 75 -2.45 -3.96 -10.35
N LEU A 76 -2.97 -4.69 -9.38
CA LEU A 76 -4.41 -4.76 -9.13
C LEU A 76 -4.96 -3.80 -8.07
N PRO A 77 -4.23 -3.41 -6.99
CA PRO A 77 -4.81 -2.69 -5.86
C PRO A 77 -5.49 -1.37 -6.22
N ASN A 78 -4.90 -0.56 -7.11
CA ASN A 78 -5.50 0.72 -7.53
C ASN A 78 -6.80 0.51 -8.30
N THR A 79 -6.84 -0.50 -9.18
CA THR A 79 -8.05 -0.87 -9.91
C THR A 79 -9.16 -1.32 -8.97
N ALA A 80 -8.83 -2.10 -7.93
CA ALA A 80 -9.78 -2.57 -6.93
C ALA A 80 -10.37 -1.41 -6.11
N VAL A 81 -9.55 -0.44 -5.70
CA VAL A 81 -10.04 0.78 -5.03
C VAL A 81 -10.95 1.58 -5.97
N SER A 82 -10.50 1.82 -7.20
CA SER A 82 -11.25 2.61 -8.18
C SER A 82 -12.63 2.02 -8.49
N LYS A 83 -12.75 0.69 -8.52
CA LYS A 83 -14.01 -0.02 -8.75
C LYS A 83 -14.90 -0.15 -7.51
N GLY A 84 -14.38 0.12 -6.32
CA GLY A 84 -15.10 -0.03 -5.06
C GLY A 84 -15.05 -1.43 -4.45
N ASP A 85 -14.18 -2.30 -4.93
CA ASP A 85 -13.92 -3.61 -4.33
C ASP A 85 -13.13 -3.46 -3.02
N LEU A 86 -12.37 -2.38 -2.90
CA LEU A 86 -11.67 -1.92 -1.71
C LEU A 86 -12.05 -0.47 -1.37
N ASP A 87 -11.97 -0.11 -0.09
CA ASP A 87 -12.13 1.27 0.36
C ASP A 87 -10.84 2.09 0.21
N ALA A 88 -9.70 1.44 0.42
CA ALA A 88 -8.38 2.05 0.29
C ALA A 88 -7.30 0.99 -0.05
N ASN A 89 -6.12 1.47 -0.41
CA ASN A 89 -4.90 0.66 -0.38
C ASN A 89 -3.74 1.42 0.28
N ALA A 90 -2.76 0.66 0.79
CA ALA A 90 -1.53 1.18 1.40
C ALA A 90 -0.36 0.31 0.93
N MET A 91 0.10 0.52 -0.32
CA MET A 91 1.08 -0.37 -0.96
C MET A 91 2.06 0.34 -1.91
N GLN A 92 1.95 1.65 -2.06
CA GLN A 92 2.63 2.39 -3.12
C GLN A 92 3.14 3.74 -2.66
N HIS A 93 4.07 4.31 -3.41
CA HIS A 93 4.50 5.69 -3.31
C HIS A 93 3.84 6.55 -4.40
N LYS A 94 3.85 7.87 -4.21
CA LYS A 94 3.19 8.80 -5.15
C LYS A 94 3.64 8.65 -6.60
N PRO A 95 4.94 8.55 -6.95
CA PRO A 95 5.36 8.38 -8.35
C PRO A 95 4.77 7.12 -9.01
N TYR A 96 4.58 6.02 -8.26
CA TYR A 96 3.89 4.85 -8.79
C TYR A 96 2.41 5.12 -9.07
N LEU A 97 1.71 5.74 -8.11
CA LEU A 97 0.31 6.12 -8.30
C LEU A 97 0.12 6.98 -9.55
N ASP A 98 0.96 8.01 -9.73
CA ASP A 98 0.85 8.94 -10.85
C ASP A 98 0.95 8.22 -12.21
N GLU A 99 1.87 7.26 -12.35
CA GLU A 99 2.02 6.49 -13.58
C GLU A 99 0.90 5.45 -13.76
N ASP A 100 0.48 4.78 -12.68
CA ASP A 100 -0.54 3.75 -12.75
C ASP A 100 -1.93 4.35 -13.08
N VAL A 101 -2.30 5.47 -12.46
CA VAL A 101 -3.57 6.15 -12.76
C VAL A 101 -3.60 6.69 -14.17
N LYS A 102 -2.47 7.19 -14.70
CA LYS A 102 -2.35 7.64 -16.07
C LYS A 102 -2.46 6.47 -17.06
N ALA A 103 -1.73 5.39 -16.81
CA ALA A 103 -1.74 4.21 -17.67
C ALA A 103 -3.10 3.51 -17.73
N LYS A 104 -3.84 3.48 -16.63
CA LYS A 104 -5.13 2.80 -16.49
C LYS A 104 -6.34 3.73 -16.58
N ASN A 105 -6.11 5.05 -16.73
CA ASN A 105 -7.17 6.07 -16.76
C ASN A 105 -8.07 6.04 -15.52
N LEU A 106 -7.47 5.96 -14.31
CA LEU A 106 -8.17 5.95 -13.03
C LEU A 106 -8.32 7.38 -12.48
N ASN A 107 -9.49 7.98 -12.59
CA ASN A 107 -9.70 9.41 -12.31
C ASN A 107 -10.34 9.71 -10.94
N ASN A 108 -10.58 8.69 -10.12
CA ASN A 108 -11.33 8.78 -8.87
C ASN A 108 -10.50 8.39 -7.64
N LEU A 109 -9.18 8.33 -7.77
CA LEU A 109 -8.29 8.00 -6.66
C LEU A 109 -7.71 9.25 -6.02
N VAL A 110 -7.67 9.28 -4.69
CA VAL A 110 -7.12 10.38 -3.89
C VAL A 110 -6.14 9.88 -2.85
N ILE A 111 -5.09 10.65 -2.59
CA ILE A 111 -4.15 10.38 -1.50
C ILE A 111 -4.77 10.91 -0.20
N VAL A 112 -4.91 10.06 0.81
CA VAL A 112 -5.48 10.42 2.10
C VAL A 112 -4.43 10.54 3.22
N GLY A 113 -3.23 10.06 3.02
CA GLY A 113 -2.13 10.18 3.98
C GLY A 113 -0.83 9.56 3.51
N ASN A 114 0.26 9.93 4.19
CA ASN A 114 1.58 9.32 4.03
C ASN A 114 1.79 8.25 5.11
N THR A 115 2.63 7.26 4.80
CA THR A 115 3.06 6.24 5.75
C THR A 115 4.58 6.27 5.93
N PHE A 116 5.31 5.30 5.44
CA PHE A 116 6.74 5.12 5.64
C PHE A 116 7.49 5.14 4.31
N VAL A 117 8.79 5.41 4.36
CA VAL A 117 9.70 5.05 3.27
C VAL A 117 10.08 3.58 3.46
N TYR A 118 9.74 2.74 2.50
CA TYR A 118 10.26 1.38 2.40
C TYR A 118 11.47 1.42 1.45
N PRO A 119 12.71 1.27 1.96
CA PRO A 119 13.89 1.52 1.15
C PRO A 119 14.04 0.50 0.03
N LEU A 120 14.43 0.99 -1.15
CA LEU A 120 14.92 0.16 -2.23
C LEU A 120 16.37 -0.24 -1.92
N ALA A 121 16.78 -1.45 -2.27
CA ALA A 121 18.15 -1.89 -2.01
C ALA A 121 18.69 -2.78 -3.14
N GLY A 122 20.00 -2.79 -3.29
CA GLY A 122 20.72 -3.75 -4.13
C GLY A 122 21.09 -4.98 -3.32
N TYR A 123 20.80 -6.16 -3.86
CA TYR A 123 21.10 -7.45 -3.24
C TYR A 123 21.96 -8.31 -4.16
N SER A 124 22.81 -9.14 -3.56
CA SER A 124 23.64 -10.08 -4.29
C SER A 124 23.91 -11.32 -3.43
N LYS A 125 24.05 -12.47 -4.09
CA LYS A 125 24.52 -13.71 -3.45
C LYS A 125 26.04 -13.85 -3.48
N THR A 126 26.73 -13.07 -4.32
CA THR A 126 28.14 -13.27 -4.64
C THR A 126 29.06 -12.16 -4.12
N ILE A 127 28.52 -10.95 -3.90
CA ILE A 127 29.30 -9.80 -3.41
C ILE A 127 28.70 -9.23 -2.13
N LYS A 128 29.52 -8.57 -1.34
CA LYS A 128 29.11 -7.83 -0.12
C LYS A 128 29.29 -6.34 -0.24
N ASN A 129 30.08 -5.91 -1.22
CA ASN A 129 30.36 -4.50 -1.47
C ASN A 129 30.23 -4.24 -2.98
N VAL A 130 29.69 -3.11 -3.33
CA VAL A 130 29.47 -2.68 -4.73
C VAL A 130 30.77 -2.63 -5.55
N ASN A 131 31.92 -2.37 -4.90
CA ASN A 131 33.22 -2.33 -5.56
C ASN A 131 33.67 -3.73 -6.06
N GLU A 132 33.14 -4.81 -5.52
CA GLU A 132 33.44 -6.18 -5.92
C GLU A 132 32.72 -6.57 -7.24
N LEU A 133 31.79 -5.73 -7.71
CA LEU A 133 31.04 -6.00 -8.94
C LEU A 133 31.98 -5.98 -10.14
N LYS A 134 32.00 -7.05 -10.89
CA LYS A 134 32.91 -7.27 -12.03
C LYS A 134 32.41 -6.53 -13.28
N ASP A 135 33.34 -6.30 -14.19
CA ASP A 135 33.00 -5.82 -15.53
C ASP A 135 32.08 -6.81 -16.24
N GLY A 136 31.06 -6.30 -16.92
CA GLY A 136 30.05 -7.12 -17.61
C GLY A 136 29.06 -7.83 -16.71
N ALA A 137 29.05 -7.53 -15.39
CA ALA A 137 28.11 -8.13 -14.45
C ALA A 137 26.66 -7.92 -14.87
N LYS A 138 25.85 -8.94 -14.61
CA LYS A 138 24.40 -8.93 -14.86
C LYS A 138 23.68 -8.23 -13.72
N VAL A 139 22.90 -7.23 -14.03
CA VAL A 139 22.12 -6.44 -13.07
C VAL A 139 20.66 -6.45 -13.50
N VAL A 140 19.74 -6.72 -12.59
CA VAL A 140 18.31 -6.57 -12.84
C VAL A 140 17.73 -5.41 -12.05
N VAL A 141 16.80 -4.71 -12.69
CA VAL A 141 16.01 -3.62 -12.11
C VAL A 141 14.51 -3.84 -12.39
N PRO A 142 13.61 -3.23 -11.62
CA PRO A 142 12.17 -3.26 -11.90
C PRO A 142 11.83 -2.72 -13.29
N ASN A 143 10.77 -3.23 -13.91
CA ASN A 143 10.31 -2.79 -15.24
C ASN A 143 9.19 -1.75 -15.19
N ASP A 144 8.51 -1.55 -14.03
CA ASP A 144 7.54 -0.47 -13.95
C ASP A 144 8.25 0.90 -13.97
N PRO A 145 7.66 1.91 -14.64
CA PRO A 145 8.37 3.16 -14.95
C PRO A 145 8.96 3.84 -13.72
N SER A 146 8.22 3.91 -12.63
CA SER A 146 8.64 4.63 -11.42
C SER A 146 9.73 3.89 -10.63
N ASN A 147 9.60 2.57 -10.42
CA ASN A 147 10.63 1.80 -9.71
C ASN A 147 11.86 1.55 -10.58
N ARG A 148 11.72 1.45 -11.90
CA ARG A 148 12.85 1.43 -12.82
C ARG A 148 13.67 2.71 -12.68
N GLY A 149 13.06 3.88 -12.83
CA GLY A 149 13.76 5.15 -12.66
C GLY A 149 14.43 5.28 -11.29
N ARG A 150 13.72 4.89 -10.22
CA ARG A 150 14.24 4.84 -8.87
C ARG A 150 15.48 3.94 -8.75
N ALA A 151 15.44 2.75 -9.33
CA ALA A 151 16.56 1.81 -9.32
C ALA A 151 17.77 2.33 -10.09
N LEU A 152 17.56 2.96 -11.26
CA LEU A 152 18.65 3.56 -12.05
C LEU A 152 19.29 4.74 -11.31
N ILE A 153 18.51 5.60 -10.68
CA ILE A 153 19.03 6.69 -9.82
C ILE A 153 19.83 6.13 -8.65
N LEU A 154 19.38 5.02 -8.04
CA LEU A 154 20.12 4.38 -6.96
C LEU A 154 21.44 3.79 -7.46
N LEU A 155 21.48 3.15 -8.62
CA LEU A 155 22.73 2.68 -9.26
C LEU A 155 23.68 3.83 -9.58
N GLU A 156 23.17 4.98 -10.04
CA GLU A 156 23.98 6.18 -10.26
C GLU A 156 24.59 6.72 -8.96
N LYS A 157 23.82 6.77 -7.87
CA LYS A 157 24.32 7.15 -6.55
C LYS A 157 25.44 6.24 -6.02
N GLN A 158 25.46 4.98 -6.46
CA GLN A 158 26.55 4.04 -6.18
C GLN A 158 27.75 4.20 -7.11
N GLY A 159 27.72 5.13 -8.06
CA GLY A 159 28.77 5.34 -9.06
C GLY A 159 28.90 4.23 -10.10
N LEU A 160 27.87 3.39 -10.23
CA LEU A 160 27.86 2.26 -11.18
C LEU A 160 27.51 2.69 -12.60
N ILE A 161 26.70 3.71 -12.76
CA ILE A 161 26.27 4.30 -14.04
C ILE A 161 26.16 5.80 -13.89
N LYS A 162 25.96 6.50 -15.03
CA LYS A 162 25.57 7.90 -15.06
C LYS A 162 24.37 8.08 -15.97
N LEU A 163 23.37 8.78 -15.49
CA LEU A 163 22.16 9.11 -16.23
C LEU A 163 22.28 10.45 -16.94
N LYS A 164 21.58 10.60 -18.04
CA LYS A 164 21.46 11.87 -18.77
C LYS A 164 20.86 12.98 -17.88
N ASN A 165 19.92 12.62 -17.00
CA ASN A 165 19.29 13.51 -16.05
C ASN A 165 19.02 12.74 -14.74
N SER A 166 19.82 12.96 -13.70
CA SER A 166 19.72 12.31 -12.38
C SER A 166 18.43 12.66 -11.60
N ASN A 167 17.67 13.67 -12.06
CA ASN A 167 16.41 14.09 -11.44
C ASN A 167 15.18 13.54 -12.16
N ASP A 168 15.35 12.81 -13.26
CA ASP A 168 14.23 12.20 -13.96
C ASP A 168 13.82 10.88 -13.29
N LEU A 169 12.70 10.93 -12.55
CA LEU A 169 12.17 9.77 -11.83
C LEU A 169 11.67 8.65 -12.76
N LEU A 170 11.58 8.90 -14.07
CA LEU A 170 11.11 7.94 -15.07
C LEU A 170 12.23 7.50 -16.04
N SER A 171 13.50 7.75 -15.67
CA SER A 171 14.66 7.33 -16.45
C SER A 171 14.56 5.87 -16.91
N THR A 172 15.06 5.61 -18.09
CA THR A 172 15.12 4.28 -18.72
C THR A 172 16.57 3.82 -18.88
N VAL A 173 16.79 2.56 -19.20
CA VAL A 173 18.14 2.04 -19.51
C VAL A 173 18.79 2.79 -20.69
N ALA A 174 17.98 3.32 -21.62
CA ALA A 174 18.47 4.12 -22.75
C ALA A 174 18.99 5.52 -22.33
N ASP A 175 18.67 5.97 -21.12
CA ASP A 175 19.15 7.25 -20.58
C ASP A 175 20.51 7.14 -19.86
N ILE A 176 21.12 5.95 -19.84
CA ILE A 176 22.45 5.72 -19.30
C ILE A 176 23.49 6.27 -20.29
N VAL A 177 24.24 7.29 -19.87
CA VAL A 177 25.29 7.93 -20.68
C VAL A 177 26.69 7.43 -20.36
N GLU A 178 26.92 6.89 -19.15
CA GLU A 178 28.17 6.22 -18.77
C GLU A 178 27.87 4.92 -18.05
N ASN A 179 28.60 3.88 -18.41
CA ASN A 179 28.53 2.54 -17.78
C ASN A 179 29.94 1.95 -17.74
N PRO A 180 30.78 2.44 -16.80
CA PRO A 180 32.23 2.16 -16.82
C PRO A 180 32.57 0.68 -16.63
N LYS A 181 31.69 -0.09 -15.98
CA LYS A 181 31.86 -1.54 -15.81
C LYS A 181 31.14 -2.37 -16.87
N ASN A 182 30.61 -1.76 -17.92
CA ASN A 182 29.85 -2.46 -18.96
C ASN A 182 28.76 -3.37 -18.42
N LEU A 183 28.06 -2.95 -17.35
CA LEU A 183 27.02 -3.72 -16.70
C LEU A 183 25.91 -4.09 -17.70
N LYS A 184 25.46 -5.32 -17.63
CA LYS A 184 24.34 -5.83 -18.44
C LYS A 184 23.06 -5.64 -17.65
N ILE A 185 22.47 -4.46 -17.79
CA ILE A 185 21.26 -4.08 -17.05
C ILE A 185 20.04 -4.54 -17.84
N SER A 186 19.19 -5.35 -17.20
CA SER A 186 17.93 -5.82 -17.75
C SER A 186 16.77 -5.48 -16.82
N GLU A 187 15.61 -5.22 -17.41
CA GLU A 187 14.37 -4.93 -16.72
C GLU A 187 13.60 -6.23 -16.52
N VAL A 188 13.09 -6.46 -15.30
CA VAL A 188 12.25 -7.62 -14.96
C VAL A 188 11.01 -7.13 -14.22
N ASP A 189 9.95 -7.93 -14.25
CA ASP A 189 8.78 -7.65 -13.42
C ASP A 189 9.20 -7.51 -11.96
N THR A 190 8.72 -6.44 -11.32
CA THR A 190 9.13 -6.06 -9.96
C THR A 190 8.89 -7.19 -8.96
N SER A 191 7.83 -8.00 -9.16
CA SER A 191 7.48 -9.13 -8.29
C SER A 191 8.44 -10.32 -8.39
N VAL A 192 9.26 -10.40 -9.43
CA VAL A 192 10.21 -11.49 -9.62
C VAL A 192 11.67 -11.07 -9.41
N ALA A 193 11.94 -9.77 -9.24
CA ALA A 193 13.30 -9.24 -9.13
C ALA A 193 14.15 -9.93 -8.04
N ALA A 194 13.56 -10.22 -6.87
CA ALA A 194 14.25 -10.92 -5.79
C ALA A 194 14.62 -12.37 -6.14
N ARG A 195 13.80 -13.03 -6.94
CA ARG A 195 14.05 -14.44 -7.38
C ARG A 195 15.12 -14.52 -8.45
N ALA A 196 15.36 -13.43 -9.18
CA ALA A 196 16.42 -13.38 -10.19
C ALA A 196 17.84 -13.44 -9.59
N LEU A 197 17.99 -13.31 -8.26
CA LEU A 197 19.29 -13.38 -7.56
C LEU A 197 20.07 -14.68 -7.76
N ASP A 198 19.44 -15.75 -8.22
CA ASP A 198 20.12 -17.00 -8.56
C ASP A 198 20.87 -16.93 -9.92
N ASP A 199 20.44 -16.01 -10.80
CA ASP A 199 20.89 -15.95 -12.19
C ASP A 199 21.68 -14.68 -12.53
N VAL A 200 21.77 -13.72 -11.57
CA VAL A 200 22.39 -12.43 -11.77
C VAL A 200 23.39 -12.08 -10.66
N ASP A 201 24.28 -11.15 -10.94
CA ASP A 201 25.29 -10.69 -9.99
C ASP A 201 24.72 -9.67 -8.99
N LEU A 202 23.73 -8.88 -9.40
CA LEU A 202 23.08 -7.87 -8.58
C LEU A 202 21.62 -7.70 -8.98
N ALA A 203 20.72 -7.61 -8.01
CA ALA A 203 19.32 -7.24 -8.22
C ALA A 203 18.95 -6.03 -7.37
N VAL A 204 18.32 -5.03 -7.97
CA VAL A 204 17.72 -3.91 -7.24
C VAL A 204 16.27 -4.24 -6.96
N VAL A 205 15.90 -4.36 -5.68
CA VAL A 205 14.65 -4.96 -5.26
C VAL A 205 13.91 -4.07 -4.26
N ASN A 206 12.61 -3.93 -4.46
CA ASN A 206 11.72 -3.28 -3.51
C ASN A 206 11.62 -4.08 -2.20
N ASN A 207 11.52 -3.37 -1.08
CA ASN A 207 11.43 -3.96 0.26
C ASN A 207 10.36 -5.04 0.40
N THR A 208 9.19 -4.85 -0.22
CA THR A 208 8.09 -5.82 -0.29
C THR A 208 8.57 -7.20 -0.73
N TYR A 209 9.19 -7.24 -1.91
CA TYR A 209 9.60 -8.50 -2.55
C TYR A 209 10.87 -9.08 -1.94
N ALA A 210 11.76 -8.24 -1.42
CA ALA A 210 12.89 -8.71 -0.61
C ALA A 210 12.39 -9.43 0.64
N GLY A 211 11.45 -8.84 1.37
CA GLY A 211 10.85 -9.45 2.57
C GLY A 211 10.12 -10.76 2.31
N GLN A 212 9.46 -10.91 1.15
CA GLN A 212 8.78 -12.15 0.77
C GLN A 212 9.74 -13.34 0.57
N VAL A 213 11.01 -13.08 0.29
CA VAL A 213 12.06 -14.11 0.18
C VAL A 213 13.01 -14.13 1.38
N GLY A 214 12.65 -13.48 2.48
CA GLY A 214 13.41 -13.47 3.73
C GLY A 214 14.63 -12.55 3.73
N LEU A 215 14.72 -11.61 2.79
CA LEU A 215 15.77 -10.59 2.74
C LEU A 215 15.28 -9.28 3.36
N ASN A 216 16.19 -8.54 3.99
CA ASN A 216 15.97 -7.17 4.40
C ASN A 216 17.16 -6.29 4.04
N ALA A 217 16.90 -4.99 3.85
CA ALA A 217 17.91 -4.07 3.36
C ALA A 217 19.09 -3.89 4.33
N GLN A 218 18.83 -3.91 5.64
CA GLN A 218 19.85 -3.66 6.66
C GLN A 218 20.87 -4.79 6.77
N ASP A 219 20.41 -6.05 6.72
CA ASP A 219 21.26 -7.21 6.97
C ASP A 219 21.85 -7.80 5.67
N ASN A 220 21.11 -7.66 4.56
CA ASN A 220 21.42 -8.34 3.31
C ASN A 220 21.73 -7.38 2.15
N GLY A 221 21.48 -6.09 2.29
CA GLY A 221 21.73 -5.12 1.23
C GLY A 221 23.23 -4.91 0.97
N VAL A 222 23.63 -4.95 -0.30
CA VAL A 222 24.94 -4.50 -0.76
C VAL A 222 25.03 -2.97 -0.69
N PHE A 223 23.92 -2.32 -0.98
CA PHE A 223 23.66 -0.89 -0.76
C PHE A 223 22.17 -0.67 -0.55
N VAL A 224 21.83 0.42 0.11
CA VAL A 224 20.47 0.76 0.48
C VAL A 224 20.18 2.21 0.09
N GLU A 225 18.96 2.46 -0.35
CA GLU A 225 18.46 3.81 -0.60
C GLU A 225 18.48 4.66 0.66
N ASP A 226 18.79 5.94 0.52
CA ASP A 226 18.83 6.89 1.63
C ASP A 226 17.40 7.12 2.19
N LYS A 227 17.33 7.46 3.47
CA LYS A 227 16.09 7.83 4.17
C LYS A 227 15.41 9.07 3.58
N ASP A 228 16.18 9.98 2.99
CA ASP A 228 15.71 11.23 2.37
C ASP A 228 15.21 10.95 0.94
N SER A 229 14.33 9.97 0.81
CA SER A 229 13.78 9.50 -0.45
C SER A 229 12.43 10.17 -0.77
N PRO A 230 12.15 10.56 -2.03
CA PRO A 230 10.84 11.06 -2.44
C PRO A 230 9.76 9.97 -2.51
N TYR A 231 10.13 8.71 -2.26
CA TYR A 231 9.28 7.53 -2.39
C TYR A 231 8.59 7.13 -1.09
N VAL A 232 8.11 8.13 -0.33
CA VAL A 232 7.23 7.88 0.83
C VAL A 232 5.98 7.15 0.35
N ASN A 233 5.64 6.07 1.02
CA ASN A 233 4.41 5.35 0.73
C ASN A 233 3.18 6.12 1.22
N ILE A 234 2.07 5.91 0.55
CA ILE A 234 0.82 6.64 0.71
C ILE A 234 -0.34 5.69 0.93
N ILE A 235 -1.38 6.20 1.56
CA ILE A 235 -2.70 5.58 1.61
C ILE A 235 -3.54 6.25 0.52
N VAL A 236 -4.18 5.44 -0.31
CA VAL A 236 -5.00 5.87 -1.44
C VAL A 236 -6.42 5.35 -1.25
N ALA A 237 -7.41 6.23 -1.44
CA ALA A 237 -8.84 5.91 -1.44
C ALA A 237 -9.51 6.46 -2.72
N ARG A 238 -10.81 6.25 -2.88
CA ARG A 238 -11.60 6.87 -3.96
C ARG A 238 -12.52 7.95 -3.40
#